data_486e2dd4c96ff353955339fb3d236861
#
_entry.id   486e2dd4c96ff353955339fb3d236861
#
_cell.length_a   1.000
_cell.length_b   1.000
_cell.length_c   1.000
_cell.angle_alpha   90.00
_cell.angle_beta   90.00
_cell.angle_gamma   90.00
#
_symmetry.space_group_name_H-M   'P 1'
#
loop_
_entity.id
_entity.type
_entity.pdbx_description
1 polymer ?
#
loop_
_entity_poly.entity_id
_entity_poly.type
_entity_poly.pdbx_seq_one_letter_code
_entity_poly.pdbx_strand_id
1 'polypeptide(L)'
;VPRTPIVTSILALLLALPLAGQAVPPAPVPIHSLGGQDVPVLPITLVAIDPAFDSDTLFASYREHRATLTWADSAIGRALTERAPEVKWVLPPRLRKLARRAAGLVDDPDEMGQAMLRSPKLKELPDQLKASLRNLTALINGRIVFVPAALGFSRDPDGQVRAELSLVAADARSGRILWRSLPAAVGATPSAALTSALAAVLPQDQ
;
A
#
# COMPACT_ATOMS: atom_id res chain seq x y z
N VAL A 1 -19.89 14.44 -77.48
CA VAL A 1 -19.69 15.08 -76.15
C VAL A 1 -19.62 13.96 -75.17
N PRO A 2 -18.42 13.64 -74.57
CA PRO A 2 -18.30 12.61 -73.54
C PRO A 2 -18.55 13.22 -72.15
N ARG A 3 -19.39 12.58 -71.34
CA ARG A 3 -19.66 12.86 -69.95
C ARG A 3 -18.66 12.09 -69.07
N THR A 4 -17.82 12.81 -68.32
CA THR A 4 -16.94 12.26 -67.28
C THR A 4 -17.70 12.03 -65.97
N PRO A 5 -17.58 10.87 -65.32
CA PRO A 5 -18.11 10.68 -63.96
C PRO A 5 -17.17 11.25 -62.93
N ILE A 6 -17.73 12.07 -62.01
CA ILE A 6 -17.07 12.58 -60.82
C ILE A 6 -17.04 11.45 -59.76
N VAL A 7 -15.85 10.93 -59.49
CA VAL A 7 -15.63 9.96 -58.38
C VAL A 7 -15.46 10.76 -57.10
N THR A 8 -16.48 10.74 -56.25
CA THR A 8 -16.44 11.33 -54.90
C THR A 8 -15.75 10.35 -53.96
N SER A 9 -14.46 10.60 -53.67
CA SER A 9 -13.72 9.85 -52.64
C SER A 9 -14.17 10.31 -51.24
N ILE A 10 -14.90 9.46 -50.55
CA ILE A 10 -15.21 9.62 -49.11
C ILE A 10 -14.00 9.16 -48.31
N LEU A 11 -13.22 10.12 -47.80
CA LEU A 11 -12.10 9.89 -46.87
C LEU A 11 -12.70 9.60 -45.50
N ALA A 12 -12.80 8.33 -45.12
CA ALA A 12 -13.21 7.92 -43.79
C ALA A 12 -12.06 8.23 -42.79
N LEU A 13 -12.20 9.32 -42.05
CA LEU A 13 -11.31 9.68 -40.94
C LEU A 13 -11.61 8.77 -39.76
N LEU A 14 -10.86 7.67 -39.62
CA LEU A 14 -10.85 6.82 -38.42
C LEU A 14 -10.25 7.61 -37.25
N LEU A 15 -11.11 8.18 -36.40
CA LEU A 15 -10.70 8.68 -35.09
C LEU A 15 -10.20 7.49 -34.25
N ALA A 16 -8.88 7.31 -34.14
CA ALA A 16 -8.26 6.46 -33.16
C ALA A 16 -8.46 7.11 -31.78
N LEU A 17 -9.52 6.71 -31.07
CA LEU A 17 -9.66 7.00 -29.65
C LEU A 17 -8.47 6.36 -28.93
N PRO A 18 -7.69 7.11 -28.11
CA PRO A 18 -6.69 6.49 -27.26
C PRO A 18 -7.42 5.54 -26.32
N LEU A 19 -7.08 4.23 -26.37
CA LEU A 19 -7.43 3.31 -25.30
C LEU A 19 -6.75 3.84 -24.04
N ALA A 20 -7.49 4.59 -23.22
CA ALA A 20 -7.11 4.86 -21.85
C ALA A 20 -6.90 3.48 -21.21
N GLY A 21 -5.64 3.13 -20.93
CA GLY A 21 -5.30 1.86 -20.31
C GLY A 21 -6.14 1.71 -19.04
N GLN A 22 -7.06 0.75 -19.04
CA GLN A 22 -7.87 0.45 -17.86
C GLN A 22 -6.90 0.03 -16.77
N ALA A 23 -6.74 0.86 -15.74
CA ALA A 23 -5.94 0.52 -14.58
C ALA A 23 -6.53 -0.77 -13.99
N VAL A 24 -5.74 -1.83 -13.94
CA VAL A 24 -6.15 -3.10 -13.33
C VAL A 24 -6.50 -2.80 -11.87
N PRO A 25 -7.71 -3.16 -11.40
CA PRO A 25 -8.09 -2.93 -10.01
C PRO A 25 -7.07 -3.54 -9.06
N PRO A 26 -6.74 -2.88 -7.94
CA PRO A 26 -5.80 -3.43 -6.97
C PRO A 26 -6.33 -4.74 -6.40
N ALA A 27 -5.46 -5.73 -6.25
CA ALA A 27 -5.85 -7.03 -5.72
C ALA A 27 -6.34 -6.87 -4.26
N PRO A 28 -7.53 -7.39 -3.90
CA PRO A 28 -8.04 -7.31 -2.53
C PRO A 28 -7.16 -8.11 -1.56
N VAL A 29 -7.17 -7.70 -0.28
CA VAL A 29 -6.45 -8.43 0.78
C VAL A 29 -7.05 -9.83 0.92
N PRO A 30 -6.24 -10.90 0.96
CA PRO A 30 -6.72 -12.27 1.05
C PRO A 30 -7.13 -12.64 2.50
N ILE A 31 -8.15 -11.98 3.03
CA ILE A 31 -8.58 -12.04 4.43
C ILE A 31 -8.87 -13.46 4.89
N HIS A 32 -9.53 -14.29 4.06
CA HIS A 32 -9.81 -15.69 4.37
C HIS A 32 -8.54 -16.50 4.67
N SER A 33 -7.43 -16.16 4.02
CA SER A 33 -6.14 -16.82 4.27
C SER A 33 -5.44 -16.31 5.53
N LEU A 34 -5.88 -15.17 6.07
CA LEU A 34 -5.31 -14.53 7.26
C LEU A 34 -6.12 -14.81 8.52
N GLY A 35 -7.36 -15.26 8.38
CA GLY A 35 -8.25 -15.56 9.50
C GLY A 35 -7.70 -16.64 10.43
N GLY A 36 -8.02 -16.54 11.71
CA GLY A 36 -7.69 -17.53 12.72
C GLY A 36 -6.26 -17.51 13.27
N GLN A 37 -5.36 -16.70 12.71
CA GLN A 37 -3.98 -16.52 13.19
C GLN A 37 -3.70 -15.07 13.59
N ASP A 38 -2.69 -14.88 14.43
CA ASP A 38 -2.20 -13.54 14.75
C ASP A 38 -1.35 -13.03 13.57
N VAL A 39 -1.73 -11.88 13.01
CA VAL A 39 -1.05 -11.29 11.84
C VAL A 39 -0.36 -9.98 12.26
N PRO A 40 0.97 -9.96 12.40
CA PRO A 40 1.69 -8.74 12.66
C PRO A 40 1.60 -7.78 11.48
N VAL A 41 1.28 -6.53 11.76
CA VAL A 41 1.33 -5.41 10.83
C VAL A 41 2.58 -4.62 11.13
N LEU A 42 3.57 -4.66 10.25
CA LEU A 42 4.80 -3.88 10.43
C LEU A 42 4.48 -2.38 10.35
N PRO A 43 5.22 -1.55 11.09
CA PRO A 43 5.12 -0.10 10.94
C PRO A 43 5.54 0.32 9.52
N ILE A 44 4.91 1.34 9.01
CA ILE A 44 5.38 1.98 7.77
C ILE A 44 6.63 2.81 8.08
N THR A 45 7.67 2.67 7.25
CA THR A 45 8.95 3.36 7.44
C THR A 45 9.30 4.30 6.29
N LEU A 46 8.45 4.34 5.25
CA LEU A 46 8.62 5.21 4.11
C LEU A 46 7.30 5.90 3.75
N VAL A 47 7.25 7.21 3.99
CA VAL A 47 6.24 8.10 3.43
C VAL A 47 6.95 9.12 2.54
N ALA A 48 6.59 9.18 1.28
CA ALA A 48 7.11 10.12 0.30
C ALA A 48 6.02 11.13 -0.07
N ILE A 49 6.35 12.40 0.00
CA ILE A 49 5.47 13.51 -0.37
C ILE A 49 6.12 14.22 -1.55
N ASP A 50 5.36 14.41 -2.63
CA ASP A 50 5.83 15.14 -3.80
C ASP A 50 6.26 16.57 -3.41
N PRO A 51 7.43 17.06 -3.81
CA PRO A 51 7.88 18.43 -3.57
C PRO A 51 6.89 19.51 -4.01
N ALA A 52 6.00 19.22 -4.95
CA ALA A 52 4.92 20.11 -5.34
C ALA A 52 3.98 20.52 -4.17
N PHE A 53 4.03 19.79 -3.06
CA PHE A 53 3.28 20.07 -1.84
C PHE A 53 4.07 20.83 -0.76
N ASP A 54 5.33 21.19 -0.99
CA ASP A 54 6.19 21.84 0.04
C ASP A 54 5.61 23.13 0.60
N SER A 55 4.90 23.91 -0.21
CA SER A 55 4.21 25.13 0.19
C SER A 55 2.71 24.95 0.49
N ASP A 56 2.18 23.73 0.32
CA ASP A 56 0.75 23.47 0.49
C ASP A 56 0.39 23.36 1.98
N THR A 57 -0.59 24.11 2.41
CA THR A 57 -1.09 24.12 3.80
C THR A 57 -1.74 22.78 4.18
N LEU A 58 -2.28 22.03 3.22
CA LEU A 58 -2.84 20.69 3.44
C LEU A 58 -1.80 19.72 3.97
N PHE A 59 -0.52 19.93 3.65
CA PHE A 59 0.58 19.08 4.09
C PHE A 59 1.35 19.64 5.30
N ALA A 60 0.93 20.76 5.87
CA ALA A 60 1.64 21.38 7.01
C ALA A 60 1.82 20.42 8.19
N SER A 61 0.81 19.61 8.51
CA SER A 61 0.84 18.62 9.60
C SER A 61 1.63 17.35 9.25
N TYR A 62 1.99 17.14 7.97
CA TYR A 62 2.73 15.97 7.49
C TYR A 62 4.22 16.25 7.23
N ARG A 63 4.73 17.43 7.60
CA ARG A 63 6.14 17.79 7.42
C ARG A 63 7.05 17.14 8.45
N GLU A 64 6.55 16.90 9.65
CA GLU A 64 7.32 16.18 10.66
C GLU A 64 7.27 14.68 10.36
N HIS A 65 8.41 14.13 9.97
CA HIS A 65 8.53 12.77 9.44
C HIS A 65 8.00 11.70 10.39
N ARG A 66 8.40 11.74 11.67
CA ARG A 66 7.98 10.73 12.66
C ARG A 66 6.49 10.79 12.95
N ALA A 67 5.92 12.01 13.05
CA ALA A 67 4.49 12.18 13.24
C ALA A 67 3.70 11.64 12.04
N THR A 68 4.21 11.86 10.84
CA THR A 68 3.60 11.35 9.60
C THR A 68 3.60 9.82 9.53
N LEU A 69 4.70 9.18 9.90
CA LEU A 69 4.76 7.72 10.00
C LEU A 69 3.76 7.19 11.04
N THR A 70 3.70 7.81 12.22
CA THR A 70 2.76 7.43 13.29
C THR A 70 1.30 7.62 12.86
N TRP A 71 1.00 8.70 12.16
CA TRP A 71 -0.31 8.96 11.59
C TRP A 71 -0.70 7.88 10.56
N ALA A 72 0.22 7.54 9.64
CA ALA A 72 -0.01 6.53 8.61
C ALA A 72 -0.24 5.15 9.24
N ASP A 73 0.58 4.73 10.22
CA ASP A 73 0.37 3.51 11.01
C ASP A 73 -1.02 3.47 11.63
N SER A 74 -1.45 4.59 12.21
CA SER A 74 -2.76 4.70 12.88
C SER A 74 -3.92 4.61 11.90
N ALA A 75 -3.80 5.26 10.73
CA ALA A 75 -4.82 5.23 9.68
C ALA A 75 -4.96 3.82 9.07
N ILE A 76 -3.83 3.17 8.76
CA ILE A 76 -3.80 1.80 8.23
C ILE A 76 -4.35 0.83 9.28
N GLY A 77 -3.90 0.92 10.53
CA GLY A 77 -4.35 0.05 11.60
C GLY A 77 -5.84 0.15 11.87
N ARG A 78 -6.40 1.35 11.83
CA ARG A 78 -7.85 1.60 11.96
C ARG A 78 -8.61 0.93 10.82
N ALA A 79 -8.21 1.17 9.58
CA ALA A 79 -8.87 0.59 8.41
C ALA A 79 -8.84 -0.95 8.44
N LEU A 80 -7.71 -1.56 8.84
CA LEU A 80 -7.60 -3.01 9.00
C LEU A 80 -8.56 -3.54 10.07
N THR A 81 -8.64 -2.88 11.23
CA THR A 81 -9.50 -3.31 12.34
C THR A 81 -10.98 -3.14 12.04
N GLU A 82 -11.35 -2.06 11.36
CA GLU A 82 -12.75 -1.75 11.04
C GLU A 82 -13.29 -2.59 9.87
N ARG A 83 -12.44 -2.88 8.86
CA ARG A 83 -12.87 -3.54 7.61
C ARG A 83 -12.50 -5.02 7.50
N ALA A 84 -11.70 -5.53 8.41
CA ALA A 84 -11.30 -6.94 8.47
C ALA A 84 -11.17 -7.40 9.93
N PRO A 85 -12.26 -7.28 10.74
CA PRO A 85 -12.26 -7.60 12.16
C PRO A 85 -12.04 -9.10 12.44
N GLU A 86 -12.27 -9.97 11.47
CA GLU A 86 -12.05 -11.42 11.57
C GLU A 86 -10.56 -11.80 11.64
N VAL A 87 -9.65 -10.91 11.26
CA VAL A 87 -8.21 -11.11 11.36
C VAL A 87 -7.68 -10.54 12.67
N LYS A 88 -6.91 -11.33 13.39
CA LYS A 88 -6.26 -10.88 14.63
C LYS A 88 -5.03 -10.03 14.35
N TRP A 89 -5.24 -8.77 14.01
CA TRP A 89 -4.17 -7.82 13.69
C TRP A 89 -3.33 -7.50 14.93
N VAL A 90 -2.01 -7.70 14.84
CA VAL A 90 -1.05 -7.25 15.85
C VAL A 90 -0.41 -5.96 15.33
N LEU A 91 -0.99 -4.83 15.72
CA LEU A 91 -0.65 -3.50 15.20
C LEU A 91 0.72 -2.98 15.68
N PRO A 92 1.35 -2.01 14.99
CA PRO A 92 2.68 -1.49 15.27
C PRO A 92 2.94 -1.12 16.74
N PRO A 93 2.04 -0.45 17.48
CA PRO A 93 2.29 -0.13 18.90
C PRO A 93 2.52 -1.38 19.76
N ARG A 94 1.78 -2.46 19.49
CA ARG A 94 1.94 -3.73 20.19
C ARG A 94 3.26 -4.42 19.80
N LEU A 95 3.62 -4.39 18.51
CA LEU A 95 4.88 -4.96 18.02
C LEU A 95 6.09 -4.26 18.65
N ARG A 96 6.11 -2.92 18.65
CA ARG A 96 7.16 -2.13 19.31
C ARG A 96 7.28 -2.47 20.80
N LYS A 97 6.15 -2.69 21.50
CA LYS A 97 6.17 -3.10 22.91
C LYS A 97 6.74 -4.51 23.09
N LEU A 98 6.42 -5.46 22.21
CA LEU A 98 6.96 -6.82 22.24
C LEU A 98 8.45 -6.82 21.96
N ALA A 99 8.92 -6.12 20.91
CA ALA A 99 10.34 -6.02 20.57
C ALA A 99 11.17 -5.44 21.71
N ARG A 100 10.69 -4.37 22.36
CA ARG A 100 11.38 -3.81 23.54
C ARG A 100 11.48 -4.79 24.71
N ARG A 101 10.52 -5.69 24.89
CA ARG A 101 10.57 -6.71 25.95
C ARG A 101 11.51 -7.87 25.61
N ALA A 102 11.78 -8.08 24.34
CA ALA A 102 12.65 -9.12 23.81
C ALA A 102 13.93 -8.53 23.19
N ALA A 103 14.41 -7.41 23.76
CA ALA A 103 15.60 -6.72 23.26
C ALA A 103 16.80 -7.68 23.14
N GLY A 104 17.49 -7.62 22.00
CA GLY A 104 18.59 -8.53 21.67
C GLY A 104 18.16 -9.87 21.04
N LEU A 105 16.87 -10.22 21.09
CA LEU A 105 16.32 -11.41 20.39
C LEU A 105 15.54 -11.03 19.15
N VAL A 106 14.97 -9.83 19.12
CA VAL A 106 14.15 -9.32 18.03
C VAL A 106 14.60 -7.91 17.68
N ASP A 107 14.74 -7.65 16.40
CA ASP A 107 15.08 -6.33 15.88
C ASP A 107 13.94 -5.33 16.10
N ASP A 108 14.26 -4.04 16.10
CA ASP A 108 13.25 -2.98 16.17
C ASP A 108 12.38 -3.02 14.89
N PRO A 109 11.05 -3.16 15.01
CA PRO A 109 10.17 -3.18 13.85
C PRO A 109 10.27 -1.95 12.95
N ASP A 110 10.71 -0.81 13.48
CA ASP A 110 10.91 0.42 12.71
C ASP A 110 12.20 0.40 11.85
N GLU A 111 13.14 -0.53 12.14
CA GLU A 111 14.47 -0.58 11.50
C GLU A 111 14.73 -1.84 10.65
N MET A 112 13.72 -2.68 10.42
CA MET A 112 13.88 -3.94 9.68
C MET A 112 14.10 -3.75 8.17
N GLY A 113 13.99 -2.53 7.62
CA GLY A 113 14.21 -2.25 6.20
C GLY A 113 13.08 -2.71 5.28
N GLN A 114 11.87 -2.91 5.80
CA GLN A 114 10.68 -3.40 5.09
C GLN A 114 10.25 -2.53 3.90
N ALA A 115 10.65 -1.25 3.83
CA ALA A 115 10.37 -0.37 2.70
C ALA A 115 10.92 -0.89 1.36
N MET A 116 11.92 -1.76 1.37
CA MET A 116 12.43 -2.40 0.14
C MET A 116 11.38 -3.27 -0.55
N LEU A 117 10.41 -3.78 0.18
CA LEU A 117 9.32 -4.60 -0.36
C LEU A 117 8.38 -3.83 -1.29
N ARG A 118 8.47 -2.49 -1.38
CA ARG A 118 7.75 -1.71 -2.40
C ARG A 118 8.13 -2.11 -3.83
N SER A 119 9.32 -2.69 -4.03
CA SER A 119 9.77 -3.14 -5.35
C SER A 119 8.97 -4.35 -5.84
N PRO A 120 8.26 -4.27 -6.99
CA PRO A 120 7.51 -5.40 -7.54
C PRO A 120 8.42 -6.53 -8.05
N LYS A 121 9.72 -6.27 -8.22
CA LYS A 121 10.70 -7.26 -8.69
C LYS A 121 11.01 -8.31 -7.62
N LEU A 122 10.88 -7.95 -6.33
CA LEU A 122 11.11 -8.89 -5.24
C LEU A 122 9.96 -9.91 -5.17
N LYS A 123 10.29 -11.17 -5.30
CA LYS A 123 9.37 -12.33 -5.16
C LYS A 123 9.49 -13.01 -3.80
N GLU A 124 10.59 -12.75 -3.10
CA GLU A 124 10.92 -13.29 -1.79
C GLU A 124 11.43 -12.18 -0.87
N LEU A 125 11.35 -12.43 0.42
CA LEU A 125 11.94 -11.57 1.44
C LEU A 125 13.48 -11.65 1.34
N PRO A 126 14.19 -10.52 1.37
CA PRO A 126 15.64 -10.53 1.57
C PRO A 126 16.04 -11.25 2.85
N ASP A 127 17.17 -11.94 2.85
CA ASP A 127 17.56 -12.86 3.94
C ASP A 127 17.59 -12.19 5.31
N GLN A 128 18.12 -10.96 5.41
CA GLN A 128 18.14 -10.21 6.65
C GLN A 128 16.73 -9.91 7.17
N LEU A 129 15.85 -9.39 6.32
CA LEU A 129 14.45 -9.12 6.68
C LEU A 129 13.71 -10.40 7.05
N LYS A 130 13.95 -11.49 6.33
CA LYS A 130 13.37 -12.80 6.63
C LYS A 130 13.79 -13.30 8.01
N ALA A 131 15.06 -13.13 8.39
CA ALA A 131 15.55 -13.52 9.72
C ALA A 131 14.87 -12.69 10.82
N SER A 132 14.83 -11.36 10.66
CA SER A 132 14.16 -10.45 11.61
C SER A 132 12.67 -10.79 11.77
N LEU A 133 11.97 -11.05 10.67
CA LEU A 133 10.55 -11.40 10.70
C LEU A 133 10.27 -12.77 11.32
N ARG A 134 11.16 -13.74 11.14
CA ARG A 134 11.07 -15.05 11.82
C ARG A 134 11.13 -14.88 13.34
N ASN A 135 12.08 -14.10 13.82
CA ASN A 135 12.24 -13.83 15.24
C ASN A 135 11.01 -13.09 15.81
N LEU A 136 10.52 -12.08 15.09
CA LEU A 136 9.33 -11.32 15.49
C LEU A 136 8.09 -12.22 15.54
N THR A 137 7.85 -13.01 14.50
CA THR A 137 6.66 -13.88 14.41
C THR A 137 6.67 -15.01 15.43
N ALA A 138 7.84 -15.47 15.85
CA ALA A 138 7.98 -16.46 16.93
C ALA A 138 7.41 -15.97 18.26
N LEU A 139 7.49 -14.66 18.55
CA LEU A 139 6.96 -14.05 19.79
C LEU A 139 5.43 -14.01 19.84
N ILE A 140 4.76 -14.10 18.71
CA ILE A 140 3.30 -13.90 18.59
C ILE A 140 2.59 -15.13 18.01
N ASN A 141 3.32 -16.22 17.83
CA ASN A 141 2.80 -17.44 17.19
C ASN A 141 2.14 -17.16 15.83
N GLY A 142 2.68 -16.17 15.10
CA GLY A 142 2.24 -15.79 13.76
C GLY A 142 3.11 -16.46 12.68
N ARG A 143 2.61 -16.45 11.45
CA ARG A 143 3.35 -16.95 10.28
C ARG A 143 3.36 -15.92 9.13
N ILE A 144 2.21 -15.30 8.87
CA ILE A 144 2.07 -14.32 7.81
C ILE A 144 2.23 -12.93 8.41
N VAL A 145 3.02 -12.09 7.74
CA VAL A 145 3.28 -10.71 8.11
C VAL A 145 2.63 -9.80 7.07
N PHE A 146 1.91 -8.79 7.53
CA PHE A 146 1.36 -7.73 6.70
C PHE A 146 2.27 -6.50 6.74
N VAL A 147 2.70 -6.03 5.58
CA VAL A 147 3.73 -4.99 5.46
C VAL A 147 3.22 -3.83 4.61
N PRO A 148 2.88 -2.70 5.22
CA PRO A 148 2.79 -1.42 4.53
C PRO A 148 4.23 -0.97 4.17
N ALA A 149 4.65 -1.22 2.92
CA ALA A 149 6.04 -1.02 2.51
C ALA A 149 6.37 0.44 2.17
N ALA A 150 5.41 1.18 1.62
CA ALA A 150 5.56 2.60 1.32
C ALA A 150 4.21 3.28 1.11
N LEU A 151 4.13 4.56 1.40
CA LEU A 151 3.01 5.46 1.08
C LEU A 151 3.58 6.66 0.31
N GLY A 152 3.02 6.94 -0.87
CA GLY A 152 3.36 8.10 -1.67
C GLY A 152 2.17 9.06 -1.76
N PHE A 153 2.45 10.37 -1.75
CA PHE A 153 1.48 11.40 -2.09
C PHE A 153 1.99 12.20 -3.29
N SER A 154 1.13 12.34 -4.29
CA SER A 154 1.37 13.17 -5.48
C SER A 154 0.13 13.97 -5.82
N ARG A 155 0.29 14.99 -6.67
CA ARG A 155 -0.85 15.74 -7.21
C ARG A 155 -1.37 15.03 -8.46
N ASP A 156 -2.68 14.84 -8.53
CA ASP A 156 -3.30 14.31 -9.76
C ASP A 156 -3.48 15.45 -10.79
N PRO A 157 -3.88 15.14 -12.04
CA PRO A 157 -4.08 16.15 -13.08
C PRO A 157 -5.13 17.21 -12.72
N ASP A 158 -6.11 16.88 -11.88
CA ASP A 158 -7.18 17.78 -11.43
C ASP A 158 -6.77 18.59 -10.18
N GLY A 159 -5.52 18.47 -9.74
CA GLY A 159 -4.96 19.19 -8.61
C GLY A 159 -5.30 18.60 -7.25
N GLN A 160 -5.98 17.45 -7.18
CA GLN A 160 -6.30 16.76 -5.94
C GLN A 160 -5.09 15.96 -5.41
N VAL A 161 -5.20 15.48 -4.19
CA VAL A 161 -4.19 14.61 -3.58
C VAL A 161 -4.41 13.17 -4.01
N ARG A 162 -3.41 12.56 -4.66
CA ARG A 162 -3.35 11.14 -4.96
C ARG A 162 -2.50 10.45 -3.90
N ALA A 163 -3.05 9.46 -3.23
CA ALA A 163 -2.32 8.53 -2.37
C ALA A 163 -2.06 7.21 -3.11
N GLU A 164 -0.85 6.69 -3.00
CA GLU A 164 -0.47 5.38 -3.49
C GLU A 164 0.19 4.59 -2.37
N LEU A 165 -0.36 3.42 -2.00
CA LEU A 165 0.07 2.63 -0.87
C LEU A 165 0.57 1.26 -1.36
N SER A 166 1.83 0.91 -1.05
CA SER A 166 2.39 -0.41 -1.33
C SER A 166 2.13 -1.35 -0.16
N LEU A 167 1.37 -2.39 -0.39
CA LEU A 167 1.00 -3.40 0.60
C LEU A 167 1.53 -4.78 0.19
N VAL A 168 2.06 -5.52 1.15
CA VAL A 168 2.62 -6.87 0.95
C VAL A 168 2.18 -7.78 2.08
N ALA A 169 1.77 -9.00 1.77
CA ALA A 169 1.67 -10.11 2.73
C ALA A 169 2.74 -11.15 2.41
N ALA A 170 3.52 -11.55 3.41
CA ALA A 170 4.62 -12.48 3.25
C ALA A 170 4.60 -13.57 4.32
N ASP A 171 5.00 -14.78 3.96
CA ASP A 171 5.25 -15.87 4.88
C ASP A 171 6.66 -15.72 5.48
N ALA A 172 6.72 -15.32 6.74
CA ALA A 172 7.99 -15.10 7.44
C ALA A 172 8.84 -16.38 7.54
N ARG A 173 8.22 -17.58 7.53
CA ARG A 173 8.92 -18.85 7.63
C ARG A 173 9.62 -19.25 6.34
N SER A 174 8.89 -19.22 5.22
CA SER A 174 9.44 -19.55 3.91
C SER A 174 10.18 -18.40 3.25
N GLY A 175 9.81 -17.17 3.56
CA GLY A 175 10.29 -15.95 2.91
C GLY A 175 9.52 -15.58 1.64
N ARG A 176 8.48 -16.34 1.28
CA ARG A 176 7.71 -16.07 0.06
C ARG A 176 6.77 -14.88 0.23
N ILE A 177 6.72 -14.02 -0.76
CA ILE A 177 5.67 -13.01 -0.88
C ILE A 177 4.42 -13.72 -1.39
N LEU A 178 3.36 -13.70 -0.57
CA LEU A 178 2.09 -14.39 -0.85
C LEU A 178 1.13 -13.51 -1.61
N TRP A 179 1.15 -12.22 -1.32
CA TRP A 179 0.27 -11.24 -1.90
C TRP A 179 0.94 -9.87 -1.94
N ARG A 180 0.58 -9.09 -2.94
CA ARG A 180 1.02 -7.71 -3.12
C ARG A 180 -0.09 -6.90 -3.77
N SER A 181 -0.27 -5.67 -3.32
CA SER A 181 -1.17 -4.72 -3.97
C SER A 181 -0.59 -3.30 -3.91
N LEU A 182 -1.00 -2.48 -4.86
CA LEU A 182 -0.62 -1.08 -4.96
C LEU A 182 -1.89 -0.23 -5.13
N PRO A 183 -2.76 -0.20 -4.09
CA PRO A 183 -3.94 0.64 -4.16
C PRO A 183 -3.57 2.10 -4.26
N ALA A 184 -4.28 2.80 -5.15
CA ALA A 184 -4.16 4.24 -5.31
C ALA A 184 -5.54 4.86 -5.39
N ALA A 185 -5.70 6.02 -4.78
CA ALA A 185 -6.94 6.78 -4.84
C ALA A 185 -6.68 8.28 -4.72
N VAL A 186 -7.66 9.06 -5.14
CA VAL A 186 -7.64 10.52 -5.10
C VAL A 186 -8.60 11.01 -4.03
N GLY A 187 -8.26 12.12 -3.39
CA GLY A 187 -9.10 12.77 -2.39
C GLY A 187 -8.73 14.24 -2.19
N ALA A 188 -9.63 14.98 -1.56
CA ALA A 188 -9.41 16.40 -1.28
C ALA A 188 -8.29 16.64 -0.25
N THR A 189 -7.97 15.63 0.57
CA THR A 189 -6.93 15.70 1.61
C THR A 189 -6.10 14.40 1.62
N PRO A 190 -4.86 14.42 2.17
CA PRO A 190 -4.05 13.21 2.33
C PRO A 190 -4.78 12.08 3.06
N SER A 191 -5.55 12.42 4.10
CA SER A 191 -6.34 11.44 4.86
C SER A 191 -7.46 10.83 4.02
N ALA A 192 -8.21 11.62 3.27
CA ALA A 192 -9.28 11.13 2.39
C ALA A 192 -8.74 10.23 1.29
N ALA A 193 -7.63 10.63 0.65
CA ALA A 193 -6.98 9.86 -0.39
C ALA A 193 -6.48 8.50 0.15
N LEU A 194 -5.82 8.47 1.32
CA LEU A 194 -5.35 7.23 1.95
C LEU A 194 -6.52 6.33 2.35
N THR A 195 -7.58 6.89 2.93
CA THR A 195 -8.79 6.12 3.30
C THR A 195 -9.43 5.46 2.08
N SER A 196 -9.56 6.20 0.98
CA SER A 196 -10.10 5.67 -0.26
C SER A 196 -9.20 4.58 -0.87
N ALA A 197 -7.88 4.75 -0.81
CA ALA A 197 -6.94 3.73 -1.29
C ALA A 197 -7.04 2.43 -0.46
N LEU A 198 -7.14 2.52 0.86
CA LEU A 198 -7.34 1.37 1.74
C LEU A 198 -8.70 0.69 1.49
N ALA A 199 -9.75 1.48 1.25
CA ALA A 199 -11.08 0.96 0.95
C ALA A 199 -11.12 0.15 -0.37
N ALA A 200 -10.23 0.45 -1.31
CA ALA A 200 -10.16 -0.28 -2.58
C ALA A 200 -9.65 -1.72 -2.45
N VAL A 201 -8.95 -2.06 -1.36
CA VAL A 201 -8.35 -3.40 -1.15
C VAL A 201 -8.88 -4.13 0.07
N LEU A 202 -9.50 -3.44 0.99
CA LEU A 202 -10.17 -4.04 2.15
C LEU A 202 -11.66 -4.22 1.83
N PRO A 203 -12.27 -5.36 2.21
CA PRO A 203 -13.67 -5.59 1.95
C PRO A 203 -14.52 -4.49 2.58
N GLN A 204 -15.65 -4.21 1.93
CA GLN A 204 -16.74 -3.51 2.59
C GLN A 204 -17.55 -4.57 3.34
N ASP A 205 -17.90 -4.32 4.59
CA ASP A 205 -18.87 -5.16 5.29
C ASP A 205 -20.13 -5.27 4.41
N GLN A 206 -20.45 -6.51 4.01
CA GLN A 206 -21.71 -6.85 3.34
C GLN A 206 -22.77 -7.13 4.38
#